data_245557f5fe16b0bd1f03256fbbb90877
#
_entry.id   245557f5fe16b0bd1f03256fbbb90877
#
_cell.length_a   1.000
_cell.length_b   1.000
_cell.length_c   1.000
_cell.angle_alpha   90.00
_cell.angle_beta   90.00
_cell.angle_gamma   90.00
#
_symmetry.space_group_name_H-M   'P 1'
#
loop_
_entity.id
_entity.type
_entity.pdbx_description
1 polymer ?
#
loop_
_entity_poly.entity_id
_entity_poly.type
_entity_poly.pdbx_seq_one_letter_code
_entity_poly.pdbx_strand_id
1 'polypeptide(L)'
;MPEKIVTLMATGSRGQVQPYVALGKGLQAAGIRVRLATASSYASFVTEHGLEFHKIADVDTQSIAQSDEAKAIMATKDPLTLLRGVFSLIRPHFQESLDGMLTALDGASVGILNPLTQYGGYDACKKLGAKPVFSYVQSMIPMKKLPSAFVPPMPAIPGQAVYNRLTHHIMLLLRSYNHNM
;
A
#
# COMPACT_ATOMS: atom_id res chain seq x y z
N MET A 1 -22.61 -22.63 -2.35
CA MET A 1 -22.30 -21.18 -2.33
C MET A 1 -21.01 -21.01 -3.08
N PRO A 2 -20.85 -20.00 -3.94
CA PRO A 2 -19.56 -19.76 -4.59
C PRO A 2 -18.47 -19.56 -3.51
N GLU A 3 -17.33 -20.18 -3.75
CA GLU A 3 -16.19 -20.09 -2.83
C GLU A 3 -15.76 -18.62 -2.67
N LYS A 4 -15.76 -18.13 -1.44
CA LYS A 4 -15.39 -16.74 -1.16
C LYS A 4 -13.88 -16.60 -1.18
N ILE A 5 -13.34 -15.90 -2.18
CA ILE A 5 -11.91 -15.58 -2.28
C ILE A 5 -11.67 -14.23 -1.62
N VAL A 6 -10.69 -14.17 -0.75
CA VAL A 6 -10.15 -12.91 -0.20
C VAL A 6 -8.83 -12.62 -0.89
N THR A 7 -8.74 -11.48 -1.57
CA THR A 7 -7.50 -11.01 -2.17
C THR A 7 -6.86 -9.97 -1.27
N LEU A 8 -5.67 -10.28 -0.75
CA LEU A 8 -4.81 -9.35 -0.04
C LEU A 8 -3.95 -8.61 -1.06
N MET A 9 -3.94 -7.30 -1.04
CA MET A 9 -3.11 -6.47 -1.93
C MET A 9 -2.12 -5.65 -1.10
N ALA A 10 -0.84 -6.00 -1.20
CA ALA A 10 0.21 -5.35 -0.43
C ALA A 10 1.46 -5.14 -1.28
N THR A 11 1.83 -3.90 -1.50
CA THR A 11 3.08 -3.50 -2.18
C THR A 11 3.95 -2.69 -1.25
N GLY A 12 5.21 -2.51 -1.61
CA GLY A 12 6.20 -1.77 -0.84
C GLY A 12 7.33 -2.65 -0.31
N SER A 13 7.95 -2.26 0.79
CA SER A 13 9.06 -3.00 1.40
C SER A 13 8.58 -4.32 2.04
N ARG A 14 9.52 -5.19 2.40
CA ARG A 14 9.22 -6.45 3.10
C ARG A 14 8.38 -6.22 4.37
N GLY A 15 8.62 -5.13 5.11
CA GLY A 15 7.82 -4.76 6.28
C GLY A 15 6.37 -4.44 5.97
N GLN A 16 6.06 -4.08 4.72
CA GLN A 16 4.70 -3.85 4.23
C GLN A 16 4.03 -5.13 3.72
N VAL A 17 4.78 -6.12 3.23
CA VAL A 17 4.24 -7.36 2.64
C VAL A 17 4.14 -8.49 3.67
N GLN A 18 5.15 -8.67 4.52
CA GLN A 18 5.23 -9.77 5.49
C GLN A 18 4.01 -9.87 6.44
N PRO A 19 3.45 -8.76 6.97
CA PRO A 19 2.23 -8.83 7.79
C PRO A 19 1.02 -9.41 7.05
N TYR A 20 0.93 -9.20 5.74
CA TYR A 20 -0.14 -9.75 4.91
C TYR A 20 0.04 -11.24 4.63
N VAL A 21 1.28 -11.73 4.58
CA VAL A 21 1.54 -13.18 4.59
C VAL A 21 1.02 -13.81 5.87
N ALA A 22 1.30 -13.21 7.03
CA ALA A 22 0.79 -13.70 8.32
C ALA A 22 -0.75 -13.65 8.38
N LEU A 23 -1.36 -12.55 7.93
CA LEU A 23 -2.82 -12.42 7.83
C LEU A 23 -3.42 -13.49 6.90
N GLY A 24 -2.80 -13.70 5.73
CA GLY A 24 -3.25 -14.69 4.75
C GLY A 24 -3.24 -16.11 5.33
N LYS A 25 -2.17 -16.48 6.03
CA LYS A 25 -2.11 -17.78 6.74
C LYS A 25 -3.19 -17.92 7.81
N GLY A 26 -3.45 -16.86 8.57
CA GLY A 26 -4.55 -16.86 9.55
C GLY A 26 -5.91 -17.05 8.90
N LEU A 27 -6.18 -16.40 7.78
CA LEU A 27 -7.42 -16.58 7.03
C LEU A 27 -7.53 -17.97 6.41
N GLN A 28 -6.45 -18.55 5.86
CA GLN A 28 -6.44 -19.92 5.37
C GLN A 28 -6.72 -20.93 6.50
N ALA A 29 -6.13 -20.74 7.67
CA ALA A 29 -6.40 -21.59 8.83
C ALA A 29 -7.87 -21.51 9.29
N ALA A 30 -8.56 -20.41 8.99
CA ALA A 30 -10.01 -20.24 9.20
C ALA A 30 -10.86 -20.79 8.03
N GLY A 31 -10.26 -21.51 7.07
CA GLY A 31 -10.98 -22.12 5.94
C GLY A 31 -11.33 -21.14 4.80
N ILE A 32 -10.71 -19.98 4.75
CA ILE A 32 -10.94 -18.97 3.71
C ILE A 32 -9.90 -19.15 2.62
N ARG A 33 -10.31 -19.20 1.36
CA ARG A 33 -9.38 -19.14 0.21
C ARG A 33 -8.78 -17.76 0.09
N VAL A 34 -7.45 -17.68 0.07
CA VAL A 34 -6.71 -16.41 0.08
C VAL A 34 -5.75 -16.36 -1.09
N ARG A 35 -5.72 -15.21 -1.77
CA ARG A 35 -4.72 -14.83 -2.76
C ARG A 35 -3.97 -13.62 -2.23
N LEU A 36 -2.63 -13.64 -2.29
CA LEU A 36 -1.80 -12.47 -1.98
C LEU A 36 -1.24 -11.88 -3.27
N ALA A 37 -1.68 -10.68 -3.58
CA ALA A 37 -1.24 -9.90 -4.71
C ALA A 37 -0.17 -8.89 -4.27
N THR A 38 1.02 -8.97 -4.88
CA THR A 38 2.19 -8.14 -4.54
C THR A 38 3.14 -8.01 -5.72
N ALA A 39 4.30 -7.36 -5.55
CA ALA A 39 5.34 -7.27 -6.57
C ALA A 39 5.97 -8.65 -6.86
N SER A 40 6.43 -8.87 -8.09
CA SER A 40 7.04 -10.12 -8.54
C SER A 40 8.23 -10.54 -7.68
N SER A 41 9.00 -9.61 -7.15
CA SER A 41 10.14 -9.86 -6.25
C SER A 41 9.77 -10.62 -4.96
N TYR A 42 8.49 -10.65 -4.57
CA TYR A 42 8.00 -11.39 -3.41
C TYR A 42 7.34 -12.74 -3.76
N ALA A 43 7.36 -13.18 -5.02
CA ALA A 43 6.69 -14.41 -5.45
C ALA A 43 7.13 -15.63 -4.63
N SER A 44 8.44 -15.89 -4.56
CA SER A 44 9.00 -17.00 -3.76
C SER A 44 8.60 -16.91 -2.30
N PHE A 45 8.72 -15.72 -1.70
CA PHE A 45 8.36 -15.51 -0.30
C PHE A 45 6.88 -15.82 -0.02
N VAL A 46 5.97 -15.50 -0.92
CA VAL A 46 4.52 -15.77 -0.77
C VAL A 46 4.24 -17.26 -0.93
N THR A 47 4.79 -17.90 -1.97
CA THR A 47 4.55 -19.32 -2.28
C THR A 47 5.19 -20.28 -1.27
N GLU A 48 6.38 -19.96 -0.73
CA GLU A 48 7.03 -20.72 0.36
C GLU A 48 6.18 -20.76 1.63
N HIS A 49 5.33 -19.76 1.84
CA HIS A 49 4.38 -19.72 2.95
C HIS A 49 3.02 -20.36 2.62
N GLY A 50 2.87 -21.01 1.45
CA GLY A 50 1.68 -21.74 1.04
C GLY A 50 0.51 -20.85 0.61
N LEU A 51 0.75 -19.57 0.26
CA LEU A 51 -0.27 -18.67 -0.25
C LEU A 51 -0.29 -18.66 -1.79
N GLU A 52 -1.49 -18.49 -2.37
CA GLU A 52 -1.64 -18.22 -3.80
C GLU A 52 -1.04 -16.83 -4.10
N PHE A 53 0.00 -16.79 -4.94
CA PHE A 53 0.62 -15.55 -5.37
C PHE A 53 -0.07 -14.99 -6.62
N HIS A 54 -0.26 -13.66 -6.65
CA HIS A 54 -0.63 -12.92 -7.85
C HIS A 54 0.26 -11.70 -8.03
N LYS A 55 0.71 -11.46 -9.26
CA LYS A 55 1.56 -10.30 -9.58
C LYS A 55 0.71 -9.04 -9.72
N ILE A 56 1.06 -7.97 -8.98
CA ILE A 56 0.51 -6.64 -9.21
C ILE A 56 1.34 -5.89 -10.25
N ALA A 57 2.67 -5.88 -10.09
CA ALA A 57 3.59 -5.24 -11.02
C ALA A 57 4.98 -5.85 -10.93
N ASP A 58 5.77 -5.70 -11.99
CA ASP A 58 7.20 -6.07 -12.03
C ASP A 58 8.08 -4.96 -11.44
N VAL A 59 7.73 -4.50 -10.25
CA VAL A 59 8.46 -3.44 -9.56
C VAL A 59 9.30 -4.05 -8.46
N ASP A 60 10.61 -3.99 -8.60
CA ASP A 60 11.52 -4.20 -7.49
C ASP A 60 11.57 -2.92 -6.63
N THR A 61 10.62 -2.83 -5.70
CA THR A 61 10.53 -1.70 -4.76
C THR A 61 11.80 -1.52 -3.94
N GLN A 62 12.60 -2.58 -3.77
CA GLN A 62 13.84 -2.53 -3.02
C GLN A 62 14.94 -1.88 -3.85
N SER A 63 15.07 -2.23 -5.13
CA SER A 63 15.99 -1.59 -6.06
C SER A 63 15.63 -0.11 -6.27
N ILE A 64 14.35 0.22 -6.43
CA ILE A 64 13.91 1.62 -6.52
C ILE A 64 14.30 2.40 -5.26
N ALA A 65 14.03 1.87 -4.07
CA ALA A 65 14.36 2.55 -2.81
C ALA A 65 15.87 2.73 -2.60
N GLN A 66 16.70 1.88 -3.21
CA GLN A 66 18.16 1.95 -3.15
C GLN A 66 18.78 2.79 -4.27
N SER A 67 18.03 3.21 -5.27
CA SER A 67 18.50 4.04 -6.35
C SER A 67 19.02 5.40 -5.84
N ASP A 68 19.99 5.97 -6.54
CA ASP A 68 20.53 7.28 -6.16
C ASP A 68 19.49 8.39 -6.31
N GLU A 69 18.55 8.23 -7.25
CA GLU A 69 17.42 9.13 -7.43
C GLU A 69 16.48 9.09 -6.19
N ALA A 70 16.11 7.91 -5.72
CA ALA A 70 15.27 7.76 -4.52
C ALA A 70 15.98 8.31 -3.27
N LYS A 71 17.27 8.06 -3.11
CA LYS A 71 18.07 8.61 -2.00
C LYS A 71 18.11 10.13 -2.05
N ALA A 72 18.31 10.73 -3.24
CA ALA A 72 18.31 12.18 -3.42
C ALA A 72 16.94 12.79 -3.07
N ILE A 73 15.84 12.16 -3.52
CA ILE A 73 14.49 12.56 -3.20
C ILE A 73 14.24 12.50 -1.69
N MET A 74 14.66 11.40 -1.03
CA MET A 74 14.46 11.23 0.42
C MET A 74 15.35 12.15 1.27
N ALA A 75 16.45 12.64 0.73
CA ALA A 75 17.35 13.58 1.40
C ALA A 75 16.86 15.04 1.34
N THR A 76 15.87 15.35 0.50
CA THR A 76 15.34 16.71 0.40
C THR A 76 14.59 17.12 1.65
N LYS A 77 14.76 18.37 2.07
CA LYS A 77 14.01 18.98 3.19
C LYS A 77 12.73 19.69 2.73
N ASP A 78 12.55 19.85 1.43
CA ASP A 78 11.37 20.50 0.85
C ASP A 78 10.24 19.47 0.64
N PRO A 79 9.11 19.58 1.36
CA PRO A 79 8.00 18.64 1.27
C PRO A 79 7.39 18.52 -0.13
N LEU A 80 7.40 19.62 -0.89
CA LEU A 80 6.81 19.62 -2.25
C LEU A 80 7.71 18.86 -3.24
N THR A 81 9.02 19.07 -3.14
CA THR A 81 10.01 18.34 -3.95
C THR A 81 10.02 16.86 -3.58
N LEU A 82 9.93 16.53 -2.29
CA LEU A 82 9.77 15.13 -1.82
C LEU A 82 8.54 14.48 -2.45
N LEU A 83 7.39 15.14 -2.36
CA LEU A 83 6.13 14.62 -2.89
C LEU A 83 6.21 14.39 -4.41
N ARG A 84 6.68 15.38 -5.17
CA ARG A 84 6.84 15.28 -6.62
C ARG A 84 7.80 14.16 -7.01
N GLY A 85 8.92 14.04 -6.30
CA GLY A 85 9.90 12.98 -6.54
C GLY A 85 9.34 11.58 -6.28
N VAL A 86 8.60 11.38 -5.19
CA VAL A 86 7.94 10.09 -4.93
C VAL A 86 6.92 9.77 -6.03
N PHE A 87 6.14 10.75 -6.48
CA PHE A 87 5.21 10.54 -7.60
C PHE A 87 5.92 10.21 -8.92
N SER A 88 7.08 10.83 -9.22
CA SER A 88 7.86 10.52 -10.43
C SER A 88 8.35 9.07 -10.45
N LEU A 89 8.71 8.50 -9.29
CA LEU A 89 9.13 7.10 -9.17
C LEU A 89 7.98 6.10 -9.35
N ILE A 90 6.77 6.47 -8.94
CA ILE A 90 5.60 5.56 -8.97
C ILE A 90 4.88 5.61 -10.32
N ARG A 91 4.81 6.79 -10.93
CA ARG A 91 4.02 7.05 -12.15
C ARG A 91 4.28 6.06 -13.30
N PRO A 92 5.53 5.66 -13.65
CA PRO A 92 5.78 4.73 -14.75
C PRO A 92 5.13 3.35 -14.54
N HIS A 93 4.92 2.93 -13.29
CA HIS A 93 4.41 1.62 -12.93
C HIS A 93 2.91 1.63 -12.58
N PHE A 94 2.26 2.79 -12.68
CA PHE A 94 0.89 2.95 -12.19
C PHE A 94 -0.11 2.14 -13.01
N GLN A 95 0.00 2.17 -14.35
CA GLN A 95 -0.91 1.43 -15.23
C GLN A 95 -0.77 -0.09 -15.04
N GLU A 96 0.47 -0.60 -15.04
CA GLU A 96 0.74 -2.02 -14.77
C GLU A 96 0.18 -2.45 -13.41
N SER A 97 0.35 -1.61 -12.40
CA SER A 97 -0.18 -1.87 -11.05
C SER A 97 -1.70 -1.93 -11.03
N LEU A 98 -2.39 -1.04 -11.74
CA LEU A 98 -3.85 -1.06 -11.86
C LEU A 98 -4.35 -2.33 -12.56
N ASP A 99 -3.73 -2.71 -13.67
CA ASP A 99 -4.10 -3.91 -14.42
C ASP A 99 -3.86 -5.17 -13.57
N GLY A 100 -2.74 -5.22 -12.85
CA GLY A 100 -2.44 -6.29 -11.91
C GLY A 100 -3.43 -6.36 -10.73
N MET A 101 -3.89 -5.23 -10.21
CA MET A 101 -4.93 -5.19 -9.16
C MET A 101 -6.28 -5.68 -9.68
N LEU A 102 -6.67 -5.29 -10.90
CA LEU A 102 -7.91 -5.74 -11.52
C LEU A 102 -7.90 -7.27 -11.72
N THR A 103 -6.82 -7.81 -12.29
CA THR A 103 -6.69 -9.26 -12.50
C THR A 103 -6.60 -10.03 -11.18
N ALA A 104 -5.93 -9.47 -10.15
CA ALA A 104 -5.86 -10.07 -8.81
C ALA A 104 -7.22 -10.17 -8.11
N LEU A 105 -8.14 -9.26 -8.42
CA LEU A 105 -9.49 -9.21 -7.83
C LEU A 105 -10.50 -10.08 -8.57
N ASP A 106 -10.13 -10.68 -9.71
CA ASP A 106 -11.06 -11.53 -10.44
C ASP A 106 -11.58 -12.68 -9.58
N GLY A 107 -12.91 -12.79 -9.47
CA GLY A 107 -13.60 -13.72 -8.59
C GLY A 107 -13.49 -13.45 -7.09
N ALA A 108 -12.84 -12.37 -6.65
CA ALA A 108 -12.72 -12.04 -5.23
C ALA A 108 -14.02 -11.44 -4.67
N SER A 109 -14.40 -11.88 -3.47
CA SER A 109 -15.49 -11.28 -2.70
C SER A 109 -15.03 -10.07 -1.85
N VAL A 110 -13.77 -10.08 -1.45
CA VAL A 110 -13.15 -9.04 -0.59
C VAL A 110 -11.76 -8.73 -1.10
N GLY A 111 -11.44 -7.44 -1.20
CA GLY A 111 -10.08 -6.93 -1.42
C GLY A 111 -9.55 -6.25 -0.17
N ILE A 112 -8.47 -6.75 0.43
CA ILE A 112 -7.81 -6.14 1.58
C ILE A 112 -6.60 -5.36 1.07
N LEU A 113 -6.61 -4.05 1.30
CA LEU A 113 -5.70 -3.07 0.70
C LEU A 113 -4.74 -2.49 1.73
N ASN A 114 -3.45 -2.43 1.41
CA ASN A 114 -2.48 -1.69 2.19
C ASN A 114 -2.47 -0.19 1.82
N PRO A 115 -1.71 0.68 2.52
CA PRO A 115 -1.65 2.11 2.22
C PRO A 115 -1.26 2.45 0.78
N LEU A 116 -0.44 1.63 0.12
CA LEU A 116 0.01 1.89 -1.25
C LEU A 116 -0.98 1.38 -2.29
N THR A 117 -1.62 0.23 -2.05
CA THR A 117 -2.60 -0.36 -2.97
C THR A 117 -4.00 0.23 -2.82
N GLN A 118 -4.26 1.03 -1.78
CA GLN A 118 -5.57 1.70 -1.64
C GLN A 118 -5.89 2.63 -2.82
N TYR A 119 -4.85 3.23 -3.42
CA TYR A 119 -4.97 4.05 -4.62
C TYR A 119 -5.13 3.12 -5.84
N GLY A 120 -6.25 3.19 -6.50
CA GLY A 120 -6.64 2.28 -7.59
C GLY A 120 -7.27 0.97 -7.13
N GLY A 121 -6.78 0.33 -6.06
CA GLY A 121 -7.37 -0.91 -5.53
C GLY A 121 -8.80 -0.73 -5.01
N TYR A 122 -9.14 0.42 -4.44
CA TYR A 122 -10.51 0.74 -4.05
C TYR A 122 -11.46 0.76 -5.26
N ASP A 123 -11.05 1.45 -6.33
CA ASP A 123 -11.86 1.57 -7.54
C ASP A 123 -11.94 0.24 -8.28
N ALA A 124 -10.84 -0.54 -8.30
CA ALA A 124 -10.83 -1.90 -8.82
C ALA A 124 -11.81 -2.82 -8.06
N CYS A 125 -11.83 -2.76 -6.73
CA CYS A 125 -12.82 -3.48 -5.91
C CYS A 125 -14.25 -3.08 -6.27
N LYS A 126 -14.51 -1.79 -6.37
CA LYS A 126 -15.85 -1.28 -6.74
C LYS A 126 -16.28 -1.74 -8.13
N LYS A 127 -15.39 -1.67 -9.10
CA LYS A 127 -15.64 -2.09 -10.48
C LYS A 127 -16.00 -3.57 -10.58
N LEU A 128 -15.36 -4.42 -9.78
CA LEU A 128 -15.53 -5.88 -9.81
C LEU A 128 -16.53 -6.40 -8.76
N GLY A 129 -17.17 -5.53 -7.98
CA GLY A 129 -18.13 -5.91 -6.96
C GLY A 129 -17.52 -6.53 -5.71
N ALA A 130 -16.18 -6.46 -5.53
CA ALA A 130 -15.51 -6.89 -4.32
C ALA A 130 -15.66 -5.85 -3.20
N LYS A 131 -15.77 -6.31 -1.94
CA LYS A 131 -15.82 -5.40 -0.79
C LYS A 131 -14.42 -4.90 -0.42
N PRO A 132 -14.12 -3.60 -0.50
CA PRO A 132 -12.82 -3.07 -0.10
C PRO A 132 -12.71 -3.03 1.42
N VAL A 133 -11.57 -3.49 1.95
CA VAL A 133 -11.17 -3.41 3.36
C VAL A 133 -9.79 -2.80 3.43
N PHE A 134 -9.62 -1.75 4.23
CA PHE A 134 -8.32 -1.12 4.43
C PHE A 134 -7.63 -1.72 5.65
N SER A 135 -6.40 -2.17 5.47
CA SER A 135 -5.57 -2.74 6.52
C SER A 135 -4.22 -2.03 6.54
N TYR A 136 -3.83 -1.53 7.69
CA TYR A 136 -2.62 -0.73 7.83
C TYR A 136 -1.74 -1.29 8.94
N VAL A 137 -0.46 -1.48 8.64
CA VAL A 137 0.56 -1.90 9.63
C VAL A 137 1.06 -0.75 10.48
N GLN A 138 0.66 0.47 10.15
CA GLN A 138 0.98 1.70 10.86
C GLN A 138 -0.27 2.57 10.99
N SER A 139 -0.32 3.43 12.01
CA SER A 139 -1.49 4.27 12.20
C SER A 139 -1.65 5.31 11.09
N MET A 140 -2.82 5.30 10.46
CA MET A 140 -3.25 6.30 9.47
C MET A 140 -4.28 7.28 10.05
N ILE A 141 -4.58 7.17 11.33
CA ILE A 141 -5.52 8.05 12.04
C ILE A 141 -4.78 9.29 12.53
N PRO A 142 -5.33 10.51 12.35
CA PRO A 142 -4.74 11.73 12.86
C PRO A 142 -4.49 11.67 14.37
N MET A 143 -3.23 11.81 14.79
CA MET A 143 -2.84 11.75 16.19
C MET A 143 -1.88 12.89 16.55
N LYS A 144 -1.87 13.25 17.85
CA LYS A 144 -1.03 14.33 18.37
C LYS A 144 0.40 13.89 18.66
N LYS A 145 0.61 12.60 18.98
CA LYS A 145 1.90 12.09 19.46
C LYS A 145 2.89 11.77 18.34
N LEU A 146 2.40 11.38 17.16
CA LEU A 146 3.23 10.99 16.02
C LEU A 146 2.75 11.68 14.75
N PRO A 147 3.66 12.09 13.85
CA PRO A 147 3.29 12.56 12.53
C PRO A 147 2.77 11.40 11.66
N SER A 148 2.23 11.72 10.50
CA SER A 148 1.95 10.71 9.47
C SER A 148 3.23 9.94 9.14
N ALA A 149 3.10 8.64 8.93
CA ALA A 149 4.23 7.75 8.62
C ALA A 149 5.00 8.12 7.33
N PHE A 150 4.40 8.96 6.48
CA PHE A 150 5.02 9.45 5.24
C PHE A 150 5.73 10.81 5.41
N VAL A 151 5.77 11.35 6.62
CA VAL A 151 6.37 12.65 6.90
C VAL A 151 7.43 12.48 7.99
N PRO A 152 8.63 13.09 7.81
CA PRO A 152 9.68 13.01 8.81
C PRO A 152 9.20 13.51 10.18
N PRO A 153 9.63 12.89 11.29
CA PRO A 153 9.35 13.40 12.60
C PRO A 153 10.03 14.76 12.81
N MET A 154 9.32 15.69 13.41
CA MET A 154 9.87 16.97 13.80
C MET A 154 10.52 16.84 15.19
N PRO A 155 11.63 17.56 15.49
CA PRO A 155 12.19 17.65 16.84
C PRO A 155 11.12 18.05 17.86
N ALA A 156 11.29 17.66 19.12
CA ALA A 156 10.38 18.01 20.20
C ALA A 156 10.42 19.52 20.47
N ILE A 157 9.48 20.26 19.88
CA ILE A 157 9.33 21.71 19.99
C ILE A 157 7.89 22.06 20.38
N PRO A 158 7.66 23.26 20.96
CA PRO A 158 6.31 23.78 21.15
C PRO A 158 5.53 23.77 19.82
N GLY A 159 4.32 23.20 19.82
CA GLY A 159 3.50 23.06 18.61
C GLY A 159 3.62 21.71 17.88
N GLN A 160 4.50 20.79 18.28
CA GLN A 160 4.67 19.46 17.68
C GLN A 160 3.34 18.69 17.53
N ALA A 161 2.43 18.81 18.51
CA ALA A 161 1.13 18.15 18.43
C ALA A 161 0.24 18.67 17.28
N VAL A 162 0.35 19.96 16.95
CA VAL A 162 -0.36 20.59 15.83
C VAL A 162 0.26 20.13 14.53
N TYR A 163 1.59 20.16 14.41
CA TYR A 163 2.31 19.65 13.26
C TYR A 163 1.95 18.18 12.98
N ASN A 164 2.07 17.31 13.98
CA ASN A 164 1.75 15.90 13.84
C ASN A 164 0.32 15.70 13.29
N ARG A 165 -0.64 16.41 13.86
CA ARG A 165 -2.04 16.33 13.42
C ARG A 165 -2.24 16.85 12.00
N LEU A 166 -1.56 17.95 11.65
CA LEU A 166 -1.64 18.57 10.32
C LEU A 166 -1.10 17.63 9.24
N THR A 167 0.01 16.92 9.49
CA THR A 167 0.59 15.96 8.54
C THR A 167 -0.39 14.86 8.16
N HIS A 168 -1.21 14.37 9.08
CA HIS A 168 -2.26 13.40 8.78
C HIS A 168 -3.38 14.01 7.92
N HIS A 169 -3.80 15.25 8.21
CA HIS A 169 -4.84 15.91 7.41
C HIS A 169 -4.37 16.18 5.98
N ILE A 170 -3.11 16.59 5.79
CA ILE A 170 -2.53 16.77 4.45
C ILE A 170 -2.57 15.44 3.67
N MET A 171 -2.21 14.33 4.29
CA MET A 171 -2.26 13.02 3.63
C MET A 171 -3.70 12.59 3.30
N LEU A 172 -4.67 12.91 4.14
CA LEU A 172 -6.09 12.66 3.85
C LEU A 172 -6.60 13.53 2.69
N LEU A 173 -6.19 14.80 2.61
CA LEU A 173 -6.54 15.69 1.50
C LEU A 173 -5.94 15.22 0.18
N LEU A 174 -4.69 14.79 0.17
CA LEU A 174 -4.04 14.20 -1.01
C LEU A 174 -4.78 12.94 -1.48
N ARG A 175 -5.29 12.14 -0.55
CA ARG A 175 -6.15 10.99 -0.86
C ARG A 175 -7.45 11.40 -1.53
N SER A 176 -8.14 12.44 -1.00
CA SER A 176 -9.40 12.94 -1.57
C SER A 176 -9.22 13.52 -2.97
N TYR A 177 -8.09 14.19 -3.22
CA TYR A 177 -7.78 14.79 -4.52
C TYR A 177 -7.65 13.71 -5.62
N ASN A 178 -7.00 12.59 -5.32
CA ASN A 178 -6.86 11.48 -6.26
C ASN A 178 -8.18 10.71 -6.52
N HIS A 179 -9.19 10.87 -5.67
CA HIS A 179 -10.51 10.25 -5.86
C HIS A 179 -11.40 10.99 -6.85
N ASN A 180 -11.06 12.24 -7.18
CA ASN A 180 -11.86 13.11 -8.03
C ASN A 180 -11.24 13.31 -9.44
N MET A 181 -10.18 12.58 -9.79
CA MET A 181 -9.59 12.51 -11.13
C MET A 181 -9.84 11.14 -11.75
#